data_90c86df66c914f60a7eb38572d9f7623
#
_entry.id   90c86df66c914f60a7eb38572d9f7623
#
_cell.length_a   1.000
_cell.length_b   1.000
_cell.length_c   1.000
_cell.angle_alpha   90.00
_cell.angle_beta   90.00
_cell.angle_gamma   90.00
#
_symmetry.space_group_name_H-M   'P 1'
#
loop_
_entity.id
_entity.type
_entity.pdbx_description
1 polymer ?
#
loop_
_entity_poly.entity_id
_entity_poly.type
_entity_poly.pdbx_seq_one_letter_code
_entity_poly.pdbx_strand_id
1 'polypeptide(L)'
;LVGMYVCGATVYGYPHLGHAKSYVSFDIIYRYLMHLGYKVKYVQNITDVGHLVGDAESGEDKIERIAKLESIDPVEIAYKFENIYFEDMRKLNVLKPSISCRATGHIIEIIEDVQTLIDKGYAYATKEGNVYYRINKFTKYGSLSNRTLDNTLSGERIEVATDKENPADFALWKKAENGHIMKWPSPWGEGYPGWHIECSVMSRKYLGDTFDIHGGGMDNIFPHHECEIAQSEA
;
A
#
# COMPACT_ATOMS: atom_id res chain seq x y z
N LEU A 1 20.70 -2.84 -15.63
CA LEU A 1 19.53 -2.15 -15.10
C LEU A 1 19.21 -2.75 -13.73
N VAL A 2 18.95 -1.91 -12.73
CA VAL A 2 18.49 -2.34 -11.41
C VAL A 2 17.06 -1.79 -11.24
N GLY A 3 16.10 -2.65 -10.92
CA GLY A 3 14.74 -2.31 -10.56
C GLY A 3 14.65 -2.10 -9.05
N MET A 4 14.24 -0.90 -8.62
CA MET A 4 14.12 -0.57 -7.21
C MET A 4 12.72 0.02 -6.96
N TYR A 5 11.96 -0.61 -6.06
CA TYR A 5 10.70 -0.10 -5.56
C TYR A 5 10.82 0.27 -4.09
N VAL A 6 10.29 1.40 -3.69
CA VAL A 6 10.22 1.82 -2.28
C VAL A 6 8.82 2.29 -1.97
N CYS A 7 8.21 1.71 -0.93
CA CYS A 7 6.91 2.14 -0.44
C CYS A 7 6.95 3.62 -0.08
N GLY A 8 6.02 4.38 -0.66
CA GLY A 8 5.95 5.82 -0.53
C GLY A 8 5.12 6.30 0.66
N ALA A 9 4.98 7.61 0.75
CA ALA A 9 4.25 8.24 1.83
C ALA A 9 2.74 8.22 1.59
N THR A 10 1.97 8.09 2.68
CA THR A 10 0.55 8.40 2.68
C THR A 10 0.38 9.92 2.86
N VAL A 11 -0.28 10.55 1.88
CA VAL A 11 -0.29 12.02 1.77
C VAL A 11 -1.52 12.66 2.45
N TYR A 12 -1.65 12.46 3.75
CA TYR A 12 -2.69 13.06 4.57
C TYR A 12 -2.19 14.14 5.53
N GLY A 13 -0.87 14.28 5.68
CA GLY A 13 -0.26 15.20 6.64
C GLY A 13 1.20 15.52 6.32
N TYR A 14 1.79 16.38 7.14
CA TYR A 14 3.19 16.75 6.99
C TYR A 14 4.12 15.55 7.19
N PRO A 15 5.18 15.40 6.36
CA PRO A 15 6.21 14.41 6.61
C PRO A 15 6.94 14.71 7.93
N HIS A 16 7.41 13.66 8.58
CA HIS A 16 8.15 13.76 9.83
C HIS A 16 9.52 13.06 9.72
N LEU A 17 10.28 13.08 10.80
CA LEU A 17 11.65 12.55 10.83
C LEU A 17 11.73 11.06 10.41
N GLY A 18 10.70 10.26 10.67
CA GLY A 18 10.63 8.86 10.21
C GLY A 18 10.66 8.76 8.68
N HIS A 19 9.87 9.57 7.99
CA HIS A 19 9.91 9.67 6.53
C HIS A 19 11.30 10.10 6.04
N ALA A 20 11.87 11.15 6.64
CA ALA A 20 13.21 11.63 6.29
C ALA A 20 14.26 10.52 6.44
N LYS A 21 14.26 9.78 7.55
CA LYS A 21 15.18 8.67 7.80
C LYS A 21 15.06 7.59 6.72
N SER A 22 13.84 7.17 6.41
CA SER A 22 13.60 6.11 5.41
C SER A 22 14.11 6.56 4.03
N TYR A 23 13.67 7.71 3.54
CA TYR A 23 13.98 8.12 2.17
C TYR A 23 15.42 8.58 1.97
N VAL A 24 16.07 9.15 2.98
CA VAL A 24 17.52 9.40 2.94
C VAL A 24 18.31 8.08 2.88
N SER A 25 17.88 7.05 3.62
CA SER A 25 18.53 5.73 3.57
C SER A 25 18.43 5.09 2.18
N PHE A 26 17.26 5.14 1.55
CA PHE A 26 17.09 4.63 0.19
C PHE A 26 17.78 5.50 -0.86
N ASP A 27 17.88 6.81 -0.66
CA ASP A 27 18.66 7.71 -1.52
C ASP A 27 20.15 7.36 -1.53
N ILE A 28 20.71 6.98 -0.38
CA ILE A 28 22.10 6.51 -0.28
C ILE A 28 22.28 5.24 -1.13
N ILE A 29 21.36 4.27 -1.05
CA ILE A 29 21.41 3.05 -1.85
C ILE A 29 21.30 3.40 -3.35
N TYR A 30 20.35 4.25 -3.71
CA TYR A 30 20.14 4.69 -5.09
C TYR A 30 21.37 5.36 -5.68
N ARG A 31 21.97 6.33 -4.94
CA ARG A 31 23.21 7.02 -5.35
C ARG A 31 24.39 6.07 -5.44
N TYR A 32 24.51 5.13 -4.52
CA TYR A 32 25.62 4.17 -4.52
C TYR A 32 25.54 3.23 -5.73
N LEU A 33 24.36 2.74 -6.07
CA LEU A 33 24.18 1.94 -7.29
C LEU A 33 24.53 2.72 -8.55
N MET A 34 24.15 3.98 -8.65
CA MET A 34 24.54 4.85 -9.77
C MET A 34 26.05 5.10 -9.80
N HIS A 35 26.69 5.30 -8.64
CA HIS A 35 28.15 5.43 -8.53
C HIS A 35 28.89 4.20 -9.04
N LEU A 36 28.34 3.02 -8.80
CA LEU A 36 28.86 1.76 -9.34
C LEU A 36 28.60 1.57 -10.84
N GLY A 37 27.98 2.54 -11.52
CA GLY A 37 27.71 2.50 -12.95
C GLY A 37 26.39 1.79 -13.33
N TYR A 38 25.55 1.39 -12.39
CA TYR A 38 24.27 0.80 -12.71
C TYR A 38 23.27 1.86 -13.19
N LYS A 39 22.46 1.50 -14.19
CA LYS A 39 21.22 2.18 -14.48
C LYS A 39 20.19 1.71 -13.46
N VAL A 40 19.56 2.63 -12.72
CA VAL A 40 18.54 2.29 -11.72
C VAL A 40 17.20 2.84 -12.16
N LYS A 41 16.18 1.98 -12.23
CA LYS A 41 14.78 2.39 -12.39
C LYS A 41 14.14 2.40 -11.01
N TYR A 42 14.13 3.58 -10.38
CA TYR A 42 13.57 3.78 -9.06
C TYR A 42 12.10 4.18 -9.14
N VAL A 43 11.23 3.35 -8.59
CA VAL A 43 9.78 3.56 -8.49
C VAL A 43 9.39 3.77 -7.04
N GLN A 44 8.58 4.77 -6.78
CA GLN A 44 8.01 5.06 -5.47
C GLN A 44 6.54 5.43 -5.63
N ASN A 45 5.67 4.82 -4.85
CA ASN A 45 4.27 5.19 -4.87
C ASN A 45 3.97 6.41 -4.00
N ILE A 46 2.79 6.95 -4.19
CA ILE A 46 2.08 7.85 -3.29
C ILE A 46 0.77 7.17 -2.94
N THR A 47 0.57 6.91 -1.65
CA THR A 47 -0.70 6.39 -1.14
C THR A 47 -1.63 7.57 -0.92
N ASP A 48 -2.54 7.75 -1.86
CA ASP A 48 -3.50 8.86 -1.90
C ASP A 48 -4.95 8.38 -1.69
N VAL A 49 -5.16 7.13 -1.24
CA VAL A 49 -6.45 6.51 -0.92
C VAL A 49 -6.27 5.30 -0.02
N GLY A 50 -7.32 4.85 0.64
CA GLY A 50 -7.41 3.50 1.23
C GLY A 50 -6.65 3.30 2.55
N HIS A 51 -6.03 4.32 3.11
CA HIS A 51 -5.31 4.21 4.38
C HIS A 51 -6.15 4.72 5.54
N LEU A 52 -6.71 3.79 6.31
CA LEU A 52 -7.65 4.09 7.37
C LEU A 52 -6.99 4.60 8.66
N VAL A 53 -7.75 5.30 9.48
CA VAL A 53 -7.29 5.83 10.77
C VAL A 53 -6.93 4.67 11.71
N GLY A 54 -5.75 4.74 12.33
CA GLY A 54 -5.25 3.70 13.25
C GLY A 54 -4.78 2.42 12.55
N ASP A 55 -4.57 2.46 11.21
CA ASP A 55 -4.23 1.31 10.38
C ASP A 55 -5.24 0.15 10.53
N ALA A 56 -6.46 0.52 10.88
CA ALA A 56 -7.58 -0.38 11.15
C ALA A 56 -8.15 -0.98 9.84
N GLU A 57 -8.91 -2.05 9.99
CA GLU A 57 -9.59 -2.68 8.86
C GLU A 57 -10.92 -2.00 8.48
N SER A 58 -11.49 -1.24 9.40
CA SER A 58 -12.72 -0.45 9.19
C SER A 58 -12.53 0.95 9.77
N GLY A 59 -13.25 1.91 9.24
CA GLY A 59 -13.22 3.28 9.73
C GLY A 59 -13.00 4.31 8.63
N GLU A 60 -12.72 5.54 9.06
CA GLU A 60 -12.57 6.69 8.17
C GLU A 60 -11.20 6.71 7.50
N ASP A 61 -11.16 7.00 6.19
CA ASP A 61 -9.91 7.25 5.46
C ASP A 61 -9.21 8.50 6.01
N LYS A 62 -7.88 8.42 6.18
CA LYS A 62 -7.07 9.51 6.75
C LYS A 62 -7.15 10.79 5.93
N ILE A 63 -7.18 10.68 4.60
CA ILE A 63 -7.25 11.83 3.70
C ILE A 63 -8.66 12.44 3.74
N GLU A 64 -9.71 11.60 3.68
CA GLU A 64 -11.09 12.08 3.78
C GLU A 64 -11.38 12.76 5.11
N ARG A 65 -10.82 12.26 6.20
CA ARG A 65 -10.94 12.88 7.52
C ARG A 65 -10.41 14.32 7.52
N ILE A 66 -9.21 14.53 6.96
CA ILE A 66 -8.62 15.86 6.87
C ILE A 66 -9.41 16.75 5.91
N ALA A 67 -9.85 16.21 4.78
CA ALA A 67 -10.69 16.91 3.81
C ALA A 67 -11.98 17.44 4.43
N LYS A 68 -12.66 16.62 5.23
CA LYS A 68 -13.85 17.03 5.99
C LYS A 68 -13.57 18.14 6.99
N LEU A 69 -12.44 18.04 7.73
CA LEU A 69 -12.03 19.05 8.71
C LEU A 69 -11.68 20.39 8.06
N GLU A 70 -11.00 20.37 6.93
CA GLU A 70 -10.59 21.58 6.19
C GLU A 70 -11.69 22.05 5.21
N SER A 71 -12.78 21.29 5.03
CA SER A 71 -13.88 21.56 4.09
C SER A 71 -13.42 21.73 2.64
N ILE A 72 -12.48 20.89 2.21
CA ILE A 72 -11.94 20.84 0.85
C ILE A 72 -11.98 19.42 0.30
N ASP A 73 -11.74 19.27 -1.00
CA ASP A 73 -11.77 17.97 -1.67
C ASP A 73 -10.62 17.07 -1.18
N PRO A 74 -10.84 15.74 -0.97
CA PRO A 74 -9.78 14.80 -0.61
C PRO A 74 -8.60 14.79 -1.60
N VAL A 75 -8.86 15.01 -2.88
CA VAL A 75 -7.81 15.11 -3.90
C VAL A 75 -6.94 16.34 -3.67
N GLU A 76 -7.50 17.47 -3.24
CA GLU A 76 -6.72 18.67 -2.88
C GLU A 76 -5.81 18.41 -1.68
N ILE A 77 -6.30 17.68 -0.66
CA ILE A 77 -5.48 17.25 0.48
C ILE A 77 -4.30 16.41 0.00
N ALA A 78 -4.55 15.40 -0.82
CA ALA A 78 -3.49 14.54 -1.36
C ALA A 78 -2.45 15.35 -2.14
N TYR A 79 -2.87 16.23 -3.04
CA TYR A 79 -1.97 17.12 -3.80
C TYR A 79 -1.16 18.06 -2.90
N LYS A 80 -1.80 18.67 -1.91
CA LYS A 80 -1.14 19.58 -0.95
C LYS A 80 0.01 18.87 -0.24
N PHE A 81 -0.25 17.72 0.35
CA PHE A 81 0.76 17.01 1.15
C PHE A 81 1.77 16.26 0.30
N GLU A 82 1.44 15.79 -0.89
CA GLU A 82 2.40 15.27 -1.85
C GLU A 82 3.42 16.33 -2.26
N ASN A 83 2.97 17.53 -2.57
CA ASN A 83 3.88 18.65 -2.91
C ASN A 83 4.80 19.00 -1.75
N ILE A 84 4.27 19.08 -0.53
CA ILE A 84 5.06 19.33 0.69
C ILE A 84 6.08 18.20 0.90
N TYR A 85 5.67 16.94 0.73
CA TYR A 85 6.57 15.79 0.83
C TYR A 85 7.75 15.92 -0.14
N PHE A 86 7.50 16.16 -1.41
CA PHE A 86 8.59 16.30 -2.40
C PHE A 86 9.46 17.54 -2.15
N GLU A 87 8.89 18.64 -1.67
CA GLU A 87 9.66 19.82 -1.30
C GLU A 87 10.59 19.52 -0.13
N ASP A 88 10.11 18.85 0.90
CA ASP A 88 10.93 18.51 2.07
C ASP A 88 12.02 17.48 1.71
N MET A 89 11.70 16.48 0.88
CA MET A 89 12.73 15.55 0.36
C MET A 89 13.80 16.30 -0.45
N ARG A 90 13.42 17.29 -1.25
CA ARG A 90 14.37 18.15 -1.97
C ARG A 90 15.27 18.97 -1.03
N LYS A 91 14.73 19.51 0.06
CA LYS A 91 15.50 20.23 1.09
C LYS A 91 16.52 19.31 1.76
N LEU A 92 16.20 18.03 1.91
CA LEU A 92 17.10 16.98 2.43
C LEU A 92 18.07 16.45 1.37
N ASN A 93 18.09 17.03 0.16
CA ASN A 93 18.91 16.57 -0.97
C ASN A 93 18.64 15.13 -1.42
N VAL A 94 17.44 14.60 -1.15
CA VAL A 94 16.99 13.30 -1.65
C VAL A 94 16.64 13.43 -3.13
N LEU A 95 17.15 12.51 -3.96
CA LEU A 95 16.83 12.47 -5.39
C LEU A 95 15.39 12.01 -5.61
N LYS A 96 14.75 12.58 -6.63
CA LYS A 96 13.44 12.11 -7.03
C LYS A 96 13.52 10.69 -7.59
N PRO A 97 12.50 9.84 -7.35
CA PRO A 97 12.36 8.57 -8.06
C PRO A 97 12.23 8.79 -9.57
N SER A 98 12.58 7.78 -10.36
CA SER A 98 12.36 7.79 -11.81
C SER A 98 10.88 7.84 -12.15
N ILE A 99 10.05 7.18 -11.33
CA ILE A 99 8.59 7.17 -11.42
C ILE A 99 8.03 7.36 -10.02
N SER A 100 7.16 8.37 -9.88
CA SER A 100 6.27 8.51 -8.73
C SER A 100 4.85 8.21 -9.20
N CYS A 101 4.20 7.19 -8.61
CA CYS A 101 2.90 6.70 -9.05
C CYS A 101 1.88 6.75 -7.91
N ARG A 102 0.66 7.18 -8.21
CA ARG A 102 -0.43 7.28 -7.22
C ARG A 102 -1.30 6.03 -7.26
N ALA A 103 -1.79 5.60 -6.10
CA ALA A 103 -2.73 4.50 -5.99
C ALA A 103 -4.03 4.77 -6.78
N THR A 104 -4.57 6.00 -6.69
CA THR A 104 -5.77 6.41 -7.45
C THR A 104 -5.59 6.34 -8.97
N GLY A 105 -4.38 6.46 -9.47
CA GLY A 105 -4.05 6.30 -10.89
C GLY A 105 -3.95 4.83 -11.35
N HIS A 106 -4.14 3.86 -10.46
CA HIS A 106 -3.94 2.43 -10.73
C HIS A 106 -5.12 1.55 -10.33
N ILE A 107 -6.29 2.15 -10.14
CA ILE A 107 -7.51 1.44 -9.69
C ILE A 107 -7.88 0.30 -10.65
N ILE A 108 -7.73 0.50 -11.95
CA ILE A 108 -8.06 -0.54 -12.96
C ILE A 108 -7.16 -1.75 -12.77
N GLU A 109 -5.85 -1.53 -12.70
CA GLU A 109 -4.87 -2.60 -12.52
C GLU A 109 -5.04 -3.31 -11.16
N ILE A 110 -5.41 -2.55 -10.13
CA ILE A 110 -5.70 -3.13 -8.80
C ILE A 110 -6.91 -4.06 -8.88
N ILE A 111 -8.00 -3.64 -9.53
CA ILE A 111 -9.19 -4.48 -9.72
C ILE A 111 -8.85 -5.75 -10.51
N GLU A 112 -8.08 -5.62 -11.59
CA GLU A 112 -7.64 -6.76 -12.41
C GLU A 112 -6.79 -7.75 -11.61
N ASP A 113 -5.91 -7.24 -10.75
CA ASP A 113 -5.06 -8.08 -9.92
C ASP A 113 -5.83 -8.80 -8.82
N VAL A 114 -6.74 -8.09 -8.15
CA VAL A 114 -7.66 -8.67 -7.16
C VAL A 114 -8.51 -9.78 -7.80
N GLN A 115 -9.03 -9.55 -9.02
CA GLN A 115 -9.77 -10.59 -9.75
C GLN A 115 -8.89 -11.80 -10.05
N THR A 116 -7.64 -11.58 -10.44
CA THR A 116 -6.67 -12.65 -10.68
C THR A 116 -6.43 -13.50 -9.43
N LEU A 117 -6.32 -12.87 -8.26
CA LEU A 117 -6.17 -13.57 -6.98
C LEU A 117 -7.43 -14.38 -6.61
N ILE A 118 -8.62 -13.86 -6.94
CA ILE A 118 -9.88 -14.61 -6.77
C ILE A 118 -9.90 -15.84 -7.69
N ASP A 119 -9.58 -15.67 -8.96
CA ASP A 119 -9.61 -16.74 -9.97
C ASP A 119 -8.61 -17.85 -9.65
N LYS A 120 -7.47 -17.50 -9.05
CA LYS A 120 -6.47 -18.45 -8.54
C LYS A 120 -6.86 -19.08 -7.18
N GLY A 121 -7.94 -18.63 -6.53
CA GLY A 121 -8.43 -19.14 -5.25
C GLY A 121 -7.69 -18.60 -4.01
N TYR A 122 -6.82 -17.61 -4.18
CA TYR A 122 -6.14 -16.93 -3.05
C TYR A 122 -6.98 -15.82 -2.40
N ALA A 123 -8.02 -15.36 -3.07
CA ALA A 123 -8.93 -14.35 -2.53
C ALA A 123 -10.39 -14.78 -2.67
N TYR A 124 -11.29 -14.05 -2.01
CA TYR A 124 -12.74 -14.24 -2.09
C TYR A 124 -13.49 -12.94 -1.90
N ALA A 125 -14.61 -12.80 -2.61
CA ALA A 125 -15.54 -11.70 -2.43
C ALA A 125 -16.64 -12.09 -1.45
N THR A 126 -17.00 -11.19 -0.55
CA THR A 126 -18.10 -11.36 0.39
C THR A 126 -19.42 -10.84 -0.22
N LYS A 127 -20.54 -11.23 0.40
CA LYS A 127 -21.86 -10.72 0.00
C LYS A 127 -22.03 -9.20 0.25
N GLU A 128 -21.27 -8.69 1.17
CA GLU A 128 -21.24 -7.27 1.55
C GLU A 128 -20.48 -6.42 0.52
N GLY A 129 -19.64 -7.02 -0.33
CA GLY A 129 -18.86 -6.35 -1.37
C GLY A 129 -17.39 -6.09 -0.99
N ASN A 130 -16.91 -6.69 0.10
CA ASN A 130 -15.49 -6.72 0.44
C ASN A 130 -14.80 -7.86 -0.28
N VAL A 131 -13.49 -7.71 -0.53
CA VAL A 131 -12.63 -8.80 -1.02
C VAL A 131 -11.47 -8.98 -0.08
N TYR A 132 -11.26 -10.21 0.38
CA TYR A 132 -10.20 -10.57 1.29
C TYR A 132 -9.24 -11.59 0.68
N TYR A 133 -7.97 -11.51 1.06
CA TYR A 133 -6.96 -12.51 0.77
C TYR A 133 -7.02 -13.64 1.80
N ARG A 134 -7.02 -14.90 1.33
CA ARG A 134 -6.98 -16.10 2.18
C ARG A 134 -5.57 -16.37 2.65
N ILE A 135 -5.22 -15.89 3.83
CA ILE A 135 -3.87 -16.01 4.37
C ILE A 135 -3.39 -17.46 4.50
N ASN A 136 -4.30 -18.38 4.82
CA ASN A 136 -4.01 -19.80 4.95
C ASN A 136 -3.61 -20.49 3.62
N LYS A 137 -3.82 -19.84 2.48
CA LYS A 137 -3.40 -20.35 1.17
C LYS A 137 -1.92 -20.10 0.90
N PHE A 138 -1.34 -19.11 1.54
CA PHE A 138 0.07 -18.76 1.37
C PHE A 138 0.90 -19.27 2.55
N THR A 139 1.48 -20.45 2.39
CA THR A 139 2.18 -21.20 3.48
C THR A 139 3.44 -20.49 3.98
N LYS A 140 3.99 -19.53 3.22
CA LYS A 140 5.18 -18.77 3.58
C LYS A 140 4.89 -17.46 4.33
N TYR A 141 3.60 -17.16 4.59
CA TYR A 141 3.25 -15.92 5.29
C TYR A 141 3.91 -15.84 6.66
N GLY A 142 4.51 -14.69 6.97
CA GLY A 142 5.28 -14.49 8.21
C GLY A 142 6.77 -14.79 8.10
N SER A 143 7.25 -15.29 6.94
CA SER A 143 8.66 -15.68 6.77
C SER A 143 9.62 -14.48 6.82
N LEU A 144 9.22 -13.32 6.34
CA LEU A 144 10.02 -12.10 6.37
C LEU A 144 10.10 -11.51 7.79
N SER A 145 8.96 -11.46 8.48
CA SER A 145 8.82 -10.87 9.80
C SER A 145 9.18 -11.84 10.94
N ASN A 146 9.41 -13.10 10.59
CA ASN A 146 9.64 -14.19 11.55
C ASN A 146 8.46 -14.36 12.54
N ARG A 147 7.22 -14.14 12.06
CA ARG A 147 5.97 -14.29 12.82
C ARG A 147 5.19 -15.52 12.36
N THR A 148 4.52 -16.17 13.31
CA THR A 148 3.54 -17.23 13.02
C THR A 148 2.13 -16.63 13.02
N LEU A 149 1.19 -17.26 12.29
CA LEU A 149 -0.22 -16.84 12.27
C LEU A 149 -0.83 -16.83 13.69
N ASP A 150 -0.49 -17.79 14.52
CA ASP A 150 -0.99 -17.87 15.90
C ASP A 150 -0.54 -16.67 16.76
N ASN A 151 0.71 -16.21 16.56
CA ASN A 151 1.24 -15.04 17.26
C ASN A 151 0.62 -13.74 16.75
N THR A 152 0.15 -13.69 15.53
CA THR A 152 -0.50 -12.53 14.93
C THR A 152 -1.88 -12.30 15.51
N LEU A 153 -2.67 -13.37 15.71
CA LEU A 153 -4.02 -13.30 16.28
C LEU A 153 -4.03 -13.00 17.79
N SER A 154 -2.95 -13.29 18.50
CA SER A 154 -2.88 -13.13 19.96
C SER A 154 -2.48 -11.72 20.44
N GLY A 155 -1.98 -10.87 19.55
CA GLY A 155 -1.35 -9.58 19.89
C GLY A 155 -2.23 -8.34 19.71
N GLU A 156 -3.29 -8.39 18.94
CA GLU A 156 -4.12 -7.23 18.63
C GLU A 156 -5.60 -7.52 18.92
N ARG A 157 -6.24 -6.62 19.67
CA ARG A 157 -7.72 -6.54 19.76
C ARG A 157 -8.22 -5.90 18.46
N ILE A 158 -8.16 -6.64 17.34
CA ILE A 158 -8.77 -6.21 16.10
C ILE A 158 -10.26 -6.55 16.21
N GLU A 159 -11.13 -5.57 15.99
CA GLU A 159 -12.53 -5.86 15.68
C GLU A 159 -12.55 -6.62 14.35
N VAL A 160 -12.70 -7.94 14.46
CA VAL A 160 -12.72 -8.82 13.30
C VAL A 160 -14.00 -8.53 12.52
N ALA A 161 -13.88 -8.14 11.28
CA ALA A 161 -15.01 -8.00 10.38
C ALA A 161 -15.78 -9.33 10.29
N THR A 162 -17.08 -9.27 10.49
CA THR A 162 -17.95 -10.47 10.64
C THR A 162 -18.12 -11.26 9.34
N ASP A 163 -17.72 -10.70 8.20
CA ASP A 163 -17.82 -11.26 6.86
C ASP A 163 -16.55 -11.97 6.38
N LYS A 164 -15.51 -12.07 7.22
CA LYS A 164 -14.27 -12.80 6.92
C LYS A 164 -14.43 -14.32 7.12
N GLU A 165 -13.83 -15.11 6.20
CA GLU A 165 -13.70 -16.58 6.37
C GLU A 165 -12.72 -16.91 7.51
N ASN A 166 -11.64 -16.13 7.65
CA ASN A 166 -10.66 -16.24 8.72
C ASN A 166 -10.32 -14.85 9.28
N PRO A 167 -10.25 -14.69 10.61
CA PRO A 167 -9.89 -13.41 11.22
C PRO A 167 -8.57 -12.79 10.73
N ALA A 168 -7.61 -13.61 10.33
CA ALA A 168 -6.31 -13.18 9.83
C ALA A 168 -6.32 -12.73 8.35
N ASP A 169 -7.38 -13.00 7.59
CA ASP A 169 -7.48 -12.60 6.19
C ASP A 169 -7.45 -11.06 6.10
N PHE A 170 -6.73 -10.53 5.12
CA PHE A 170 -6.57 -9.09 4.96
C PHE A 170 -7.28 -8.56 3.72
N ALA A 171 -7.71 -7.31 3.78
CA ALA A 171 -8.52 -6.70 2.74
C ALA A 171 -7.69 -6.38 1.48
N LEU A 172 -8.22 -6.76 0.32
CA LEU A 172 -7.74 -6.38 -1.02
C LEU A 172 -8.60 -5.27 -1.64
N TRP A 173 -9.91 -5.35 -1.40
CA TRP A 173 -10.88 -4.34 -1.81
C TRP A 173 -11.90 -4.15 -0.69
N LYS A 174 -12.21 -2.92 -0.37
CA LYS A 174 -13.16 -2.56 0.68
C LYS A 174 -14.39 -1.91 0.07
N LYS A 175 -15.57 -2.34 0.50
CA LYS A 175 -16.82 -1.67 0.17
C LYS A 175 -16.83 -0.25 0.71
N ALA A 176 -17.23 0.69 -0.12
CA ALA A 176 -17.44 2.07 0.32
C ALA A 176 -18.70 2.17 1.20
N GLU A 177 -18.55 2.77 2.38
CA GLU A 177 -19.66 3.10 3.26
C GLU A 177 -20.42 4.33 2.75
N ASN A 178 -21.60 4.57 3.32
CA ASN A 178 -22.38 5.76 3.01
C ASN A 178 -21.58 7.03 3.38
N GLY A 179 -21.39 7.90 2.38
CA GLY A 179 -20.62 9.15 2.55
C GLY A 179 -19.13 9.03 2.28
N HIS A 180 -18.63 7.85 1.93
CA HIS A 180 -17.26 7.68 1.42
C HIS A 180 -17.14 8.35 0.05
N ILE A 181 -16.15 9.24 -0.08
CA ILE A 181 -15.99 10.11 -1.26
C ILE A 181 -15.11 9.41 -2.32
N MET A 182 -13.96 8.86 -1.90
CA MET A 182 -12.97 8.25 -2.78
C MET A 182 -13.30 6.78 -3.04
N LYS A 183 -14.23 6.53 -3.96
CA LYS A 183 -14.71 5.19 -4.32
C LYS A 183 -14.83 5.00 -5.82
N TRP A 184 -14.69 3.79 -6.26
CA TRP A 184 -14.74 3.39 -7.66
C TRP A 184 -15.64 2.18 -7.86
N PRO A 185 -16.27 2.08 -9.03
CA PRO A 185 -17.01 0.87 -9.39
C PRO A 185 -16.07 -0.32 -9.57
N SER A 186 -16.49 -1.48 -9.08
CA SER A 186 -15.78 -2.73 -9.26
C SER A 186 -16.78 -3.88 -9.50
N PRO A 187 -16.32 -5.08 -9.88
CA PRO A 187 -17.19 -6.26 -9.98
C PRO A 187 -17.91 -6.61 -8.68
N TRP A 188 -17.38 -6.18 -7.54
CA TRP A 188 -17.90 -6.49 -6.20
C TRP A 188 -18.76 -5.35 -5.62
N GLY A 189 -18.89 -4.24 -6.34
CA GLY A 189 -19.61 -3.04 -5.94
C GLY A 189 -18.71 -1.81 -5.85
N GLU A 190 -19.31 -0.67 -5.42
CA GLU A 190 -18.53 0.55 -5.17
C GLU A 190 -17.65 0.37 -3.95
N GLY A 191 -16.35 0.70 -4.10
CA GLY A 191 -15.37 0.54 -3.05
C GLY A 191 -14.03 1.19 -3.37
N TYR A 192 -13.02 0.81 -2.61
CA TYR A 192 -11.67 1.33 -2.71
C TYR A 192 -10.64 0.22 -2.38
N PRO A 193 -9.37 0.37 -2.82
CA PRO A 193 -8.36 -0.65 -2.59
C PRO A 193 -8.00 -0.79 -1.10
N GLY A 194 -7.63 -2.00 -0.69
CA GLY A 194 -6.87 -2.21 0.52
C GLY A 194 -5.46 -1.63 0.39
N TRP A 195 -4.85 -1.25 1.51
CA TRP A 195 -3.54 -0.60 1.49
C TRP A 195 -2.41 -1.44 0.86
N HIS A 196 -2.43 -2.75 1.08
CA HIS A 196 -1.30 -3.61 0.70
C HIS A 196 -1.22 -3.93 -0.79
N ILE A 197 -2.37 -4.01 -1.50
CA ILE A 197 -2.43 -4.38 -2.92
C ILE A 197 -1.85 -3.28 -3.83
N GLU A 198 -1.87 -2.03 -3.39
CA GLU A 198 -1.39 -0.90 -4.15
C GLU A 198 0.08 -1.07 -4.56
N CYS A 199 0.94 -1.38 -3.59
CA CYS A 199 2.38 -1.53 -3.81
C CYS A 199 2.70 -2.75 -4.68
N SER A 200 2.03 -3.88 -4.48
CA SER A 200 2.21 -5.08 -5.30
C SER A 200 1.89 -4.81 -6.77
N VAL A 201 0.78 -4.14 -7.03
CA VAL A 201 0.34 -3.82 -8.40
C VAL A 201 1.26 -2.80 -9.05
N MET A 202 1.58 -1.70 -8.36
CA MET A 202 2.41 -0.64 -8.93
C MET A 202 3.85 -1.09 -9.15
N SER A 203 4.43 -1.88 -8.22
CA SER A 203 5.78 -2.42 -8.40
C SER A 203 5.85 -3.33 -9.63
N ARG A 204 4.90 -4.29 -9.77
CA ARG A 204 4.83 -5.18 -10.90
C ARG A 204 4.61 -4.44 -12.22
N LYS A 205 3.72 -3.46 -12.26
CA LYS A 205 3.44 -2.66 -13.47
C LYS A 205 4.69 -1.97 -14.03
N TYR A 206 5.51 -1.41 -13.17
CA TYR A 206 6.65 -0.62 -13.60
C TYR A 206 7.97 -1.37 -13.66
N LEU A 207 8.14 -2.41 -12.86
CA LEU A 207 9.40 -3.15 -12.75
C LEU A 207 9.33 -4.58 -13.29
N GLY A 208 8.11 -5.10 -13.54
CA GLY A 208 7.86 -6.48 -13.98
C GLY A 208 7.68 -7.45 -12.81
N ASP A 209 7.51 -8.73 -13.13
CA ASP A 209 7.22 -9.78 -12.16
C ASP A 209 8.36 -10.04 -11.17
N THR A 210 9.59 -9.70 -11.56
CA THR A 210 10.77 -9.84 -10.71
C THR A 210 11.63 -8.58 -10.82
N PHE A 211 12.04 -8.04 -9.70
CA PHE A 211 12.93 -6.88 -9.63
C PHE A 211 13.91 -7.01 -8.45
N ASP A 212 14.91 -6.13 -8.38
CA ASP A 212 16.10 -6.37 -7.55
C ASP A 212 15.92 -5.91 -6.09
N ILE A 213 15.22 -4.79 -5.86
CA ILE A 213 15.10 -4.19 -4.53
C ILE A 213 13.66 -3.77 -4.27
N HIS A 214 13.09 -4.27 -3.17
CA HIS A 214 11.85 -3.80 -2.58
C HIS A 214 12.13 -3.28 -1.17
N GLY A 215 11.72 -2.06 -0.87
CA GLY A 215 12.02 -1.43 0.41
C GLY A 215 10.89 -0.60 0.99
N GLY A 216 10.98 -0.37 2.30
CA GLY A 216 10.04 0.44 3.07
C GLY A 216 10.57 0.72 4.47
N GLY A 217 9.78 1.37 5.31
CA GLY A 217 10.08 1.53 6.72
C GLY A 217 10.12 0.19 7.46
N MET A 218 10.80 0.14 8.60
CA MET A 218 10.87 -1.08 9.42
C MET A 218 9.48 -1.51 9.94
N ASP A 219 8.60 -0.57 10.13
CA ASP A 219 7.19 -0.76 10.49
C ASP A 219 6.37 -1.43 9.40
N ASN A 220 6.80 -1.33 8.13
CA ASN A 220 6.17 -2.00 7.01
C ASN A 220 6.49 -3.51 6.92
N ILE A 221 7.49 -4.02 7.63
CA ILE A 221 7.84 -5.45 7.58
C ILE A 221 6.61 -6.29 7.87
N PHE A 222 5.85 -5.89 8.88
CA PHE A 222 4.59 -6.53 9.24
C PHE A 222 3.52 -5.47 9.58
N PRO A 223 2.31 -5.58 9.00
CA PRO A 223 1.87 -6.63 8.06
C PRO A 223 2.16 -6.32 6.59
N HIS A 224 2.55 -5.09 6.22
CA HIS A 224 2.52 -4.58 4.85
C HIS A 224 3.34 -5.43 3.87
N HIS A 225 4.63 -5.62 4.12
CA HIS A 225 5.49 -6.40 3.22
C HIS A 225 5.16 -7.90 3.19
N GLU A 226 4.68 -8.47 4.29
CA GLU A 226 4.18 -9.85 4.29
C GLU A 226 2.95 -10.00 3.39
N CYS A 227 2.04 -9.04 3.42
CA CYS A 227 0.87 -9.02 2.55
C CYS A 227 1.27 -8.83 1.08
N GLU A 228 2.23 -7.95 0.78
CA GLU A 228 2.74 -7.75 -0.57
C GLU A 228 3.40 -9.02 -1.14
N ILE A 229 4.19 -9.73 -0.34
CA ILE A 229 4.82 -11.00 -0.74
C ILE A 229 3.72 -12.03 -1.04
N ALA A 230 2.72 -12.15 -0.15
CA ALA A 230 1.62 -13.07 -0.36
C ALA A 230 0.84 -12.79 -1.65
N GLN A 231 0.58 -11.51 -1.95
CA GLN A 231 -0.11 -11.08 -3.17
C GLN A 231 0.74 -11.34 -4.43
N SER A 232 2.04 -11.13 -4.36
CA SER A 232 2.93 -11.18 -5.52
C SER A 232 3.40 -12.59 -5.87
N GLU A 233 3.49 -13.51 -4.89
CA GLU A 233 3.93 -14.90 -5.09
C GLU A 233 2.74 -15.88 -5.24
N ALA A 234 1.51 -15.39 -5.22
CA ALA A 234 0.28 -16.17 -5.37
C ALA A 234 -0.01 -16.65 -6.81
#